data_fdc1e72c7a4f3e677d3fd3f767587ae6
#
_entry.id   fdc1e72c7a4f3e677d3fd3f767587ae6
#
_cell.length_a   1.000
_cell.length_b   1.000
_cell.length_c   1.000
_cell.angle_alpha   90.00
_cell.angle_beta   90.00
_cell.angle_gamma   90.00
#
_symmetry.space_group_name_H-M   'P 1'
#
loop_
_entity.id
_entity.type
_entity.pdbx_description
1 polymer ?
#
loop_
_entity_poly.entity_id
_entity_poly.type
_entity_poly.pdbx_seq_one_letter_code
_entity_poly.pdbx_strand_id
1 'polypeptide(L)'
;MDNLCKLGWLANEFLLKDSFDAEKYKPEDIGIVLSNANASLDNDIKYLETTKEIASPALFVYTLPNIVIGEISIRHTFKGENAFFIFEKFDAGFIEQYVSNLMDNDILQCCICGWVELLKDEYKAALFLIEKDKSTDSVNFTKENLTKIYQLQNG
;
A
#
# COMPACT_ATOMS: atom_id res chain seq x y z
N MET A 1 8.14 3.50 14.15
CA MET A 1 7.53 2.84 12.98
C MET A 1 7.64 1.33 13.15
N ASP A 2 6.53 0.60 13.07
CA ASP A 2 6.51 -0.85 13.17
C ASP A 2 7.05 -1.53 11.89
N ASN A 3 7.15 -2.86 11.89
CA ASN A 3 7.76 -3.58 10.77
C ASN A 3 6.88 -3.57 9.51
N LEU A 4 5.55 -3.61 9.66
CA LEU A 4 4.62 -3.50 8.51
C LEU A 4 4.78 -2.13 7.83
N CYS A 5 4.82 -1.06 8.61
CA CYS A 5 5.03 0.30 8.09
C CYS A 5 6.40 0.46 7.44
N LYS A 6 7.46 -0.09 8.04
CA LYS A 6 8.81 -0.10 7.42
C LYS A 6 8.82 -0.81 6.08
N LEU A 7 8.18 -1.98 5.99
CA LEU A 7 8.08 -2.73 4.75
C LEU A 7 7.34 -1.95 3.66
N GLY A 8 6.16 -1.43 3.97
CA GLY A 8 5.36 -0.66 3.02
C GLY A 8 6.06 0.64 2.59
N TRP A 9 6.68 1.34 3.54
CA TRP A 9 7.44 2.55 3.27
C TRP A 9 8.63 2.29 2.35
N LEU A 10 9.45 1.27 2.63
CA LEU A 10 10.60 0.89 1.80
C LEU A 10 10.16 0.45 0.39
N ALA A 11 9.13 -0.39 0.30
CA ALA A 11 8.61 -0.83 -0.98
C ALA A 11 8.13 0.37 -1.83
N ASN A 12 7.49 1.34 -1.20
CA ASN A 12 7.07 2.58 -1.87
C ASN A 12 8.26 3.41 -2.36
N GLU A 13 9.31 3.58 -1.54
CA GLU A 13 10.52 4.30 -1.96
C GLU A 13 11.16 3.63 -3.19
N PHE A 14 11.23 2.30 -3.22
CA PHE A 14 11.73 1.57 -4.39
C PHE A 14 10.85 1.75 -5.62
N LEU A 15 9.52 1.69 -5.44
CA LEU A 15 8.57 1.88 -6.54
C LEU A 15 8.70 3.26 -7.20
N LEU A 16 8.83 4.31 -6.38
CA LEU A 16 8.85 5.69 -6.86
C LEU A 16 10.23 6.16 -7.34
N LYS A 17 11.28 5.43 -6.96
CA LYS A 17 12.66 5.80 -7.32
C LYS A 17 12.83 5.83 -8.85
N ASP A 18 13.34 6.95 -9.34
CA ASP A 18 13.71 7.16 -10.76
C ASP A 18 12.56 7.05 -11.78
N SER A 19 11.32 6.77 -11.34
CA SER A 19 10.18 6.53 -12.26
C SER A 19 8.97 7.42 -12.01
N PHE A 20 8.95 8.19 -10.93
CA PHE A 20 7.79 8.98 -10.52
C PHE A 20 8.15 10.46 -10.34
N ASP A 21 7.37 11.31 -11.01
CA ASP A 21 7.44 12.76 -10.88
C ASP A 21 6.19 13.28 -10.15
N ALA A 22 6.33 13.53 -8.85
CA ALA A 22 5.24 14.03 -8.03
C ALA A 22 4.77 15.45 -8.42
N GLU A 23 5.63 16.23 -9.08
CA GLU A 23 5.29 17.60 -9.50
C GLU A 23 4.25 17.63 -10.64
N LYS A 24 4.02 16.50 -11.32
CA LYS A 24 2.94 16.36 -12.30
C LYS A 24 1.54 16.39 -11.71
N TYR A 25 1.42 16.15 -10.40
CA TYR A 25 0.13 15.94 -9.74
C TYR A 25 -0.05 16.89 -8.57
N LYS A 26 -1.28 17.27 -8.30
CA LYS A 26 -1.63 17.87 -7.02
C LYS A 26 -1.57 16.80 -5.92
N PRO A 27 -1.22 17.15 -4.69
CA PRO A 27 -1.21 16.19 -3.58
C PRO A 27 -2.52 15.41 -3.43
N GLU A 28 -3.65 16.06 -3.67
CA GLU A 28 -5.00 15.51 -3.57
C GLU A 28 -5.32 14.49 -4.69
N ASP A 29 -4.57 14.51 -5.78
CA ASP A 29 -4.77 13.63 -6.94
C ASP A 29 -4.00 12.30 -6.81
N ILE A 30 -3.16 12.14 -5.78
CA ILE A 30 -2.35 10.96 -5.55
C ILE A 30 -2.90 10.17 -4.37
N GLY A 31 -3.41 8.97 -4.65
CA GLY A 31 -3.99 8.07 -3.66
C GLY A 31 -3.17 6.83 -3.38
N ILE A 32 -3.56 6.11 -2.32
CA ILE A 32 -2.90 4.86 -1.92
C ILE A 32 -3.97 3.83 -1.55
N VAL A 33 -3.94 2.66 -2.21
CA VAL A 33 -4.87 1.55 -1.95
C VAL A 33 -4.06 0.29 -1.68
N LEU A 34 -3.99 -0.12 -0.43
CA LEU A 34 -3.22 -1.29 -0.01
C LEU A 34 -4.11 -2.40 0.54
N SER A 35 -3.57 -3.60 0.57
CA SER A 35 -4.23 -4.76 1.16
C SER A 35 -3.22 -5.73 1.77
N ASN A 36 -3.70 -6.54 2.72
CA ASN A 36 -2.99 -7.70 3.24
C ASN A 36 -3.97 -8.71 3.89
N ALA A 37 -3.45 -9.82 4.41
CA ALA A 37 -4.26 -10.84 5.07
C ALA A 37 -4.29 -10.67 6.59
N ASN A 38 -3.19 -10.28 7.20
CA ASN A 38 -3.03 -10.30 8.66
C ASN A 38 -3.21 -8.93 9.34
N ALA A 39 -3.72 -7.92 8.62
CA ALA A 39 -3.89 -6.57 9.18
C ALA A 39 -2.60 -6.08 9.87
N SER A 40 -2.69 -5.67 11.12
CA SER A 40 -1.58 -5.24 11.97
C SER A 40 -1.16 -6.30 13.00
N LEU A 41 -1.51 -7.57 12.78
CA LEU A 41 -1.38 -8.66 13.77
C LEU A 41 0.03 -8.79 14.35
N ASP A 42 1.09 -8.59 13.55
CA ASP A 42 2.47 -8.63 14.04
C ASP A 42 2.72 -7.61 15.16
N ASN A 43 2.22 -6.40 14.97
CA ASN A 43 2.33 -5.35 15.98
C ASN A 43 1.32 -5.54 17.13
N ASP A 44 0.14 -6.07 16.85
CA ASP A 44 -0.90 -6.31 17.86
C ASP A 44 -0.40 -7.32 18.92
N ILE A 45 0.31 -8.37 18.47
CA ILE A 45 0.93 -9.34 19.37
C ILE A 45 1.97 -8.64 20.28
N LYS A 46 2.83 -7.79 19.70
CA LYS A 46 3.83 -7.03 20.46
C LYS A 46 3.18 -6.06 21.44
N TYR A 47 2.13 -5.37 21.01
CA TYR A 47 1.38 -4.47 21.88
C TYR A 47 0.74 -5.22 23.05
N LEU A 48 0.10 -6.36 22.79
CA LEU A 48 -0.53 -7.19 23.81
C LEU A 48 0.45 -7.63 24.89
N GLU A 49 1.70 -7.95 24.52
CA GLU A 49 2.74 -8.28 25.51
C GLU A 49 3.01 -7.10 26.48
N THR A 50 2.99 -5.86 25.98
CA THR A 50 3.22 -4.69 26.85
C THR A 50 2.09 -4.47 27.86
N THR A 51 0.86 -4.92 27.56
CA THR A 51 -0.28 -4.73 28.47
C THR A 51 -0.19 -5.55 29.75
N LYS A 52 0.72 -6.51 29.82
CA LYS A 52 0.99 -7.30 31.05
C LYS A 52 1.64 -6.45 32.15
N GLU A 53 2.28 -5.36 31.79
CA GLU A 53 2.91 -4.40 32.72
C GLU A 53 2.34 -3.01 32.49
N ILE A 54 2.90 -2.26 31.54
CA ILE A 54 2.46 -0.93 31.15
C ILE A 54 2.24 -0.92 29.65
N ALA A 55 0.99 -0.73 29.22
CA ALA A 55 0.65 -0.63 27.79
C ALA A 55 1.47 0.45 27.09
N SER A 56 2.10 0.11 25.96
CA SER A 56 2.94 1.02 25.20
C SER A 56 2.10 1.92 24.27
N PRO A 57 2.01 3.24 24.51
CA PRO A 57 1.32 4.13 23.59
C PRO A 57 1.95 4.15 22.19
N ALA A 58 3.27 4.01 22.11
CA ALA A 58 3.99 3.99 20.84
C ALA A 58 3.62 2.78 19.96
N LEU A 59 3.45 1.60 20.57
CA LEU A 59 2.98 0.41 19.85
C LEU A 59 1.49 0.47 19.53
N PHE A 60 0.69 1.09 20.39
CA PHE A 60 -0.75 1.23 20.16
C PHE A 60 -1.09 1.92 18.85
N VAL A 61 -0.34 2.96 18.48
CA VAL A 61 -0.56 3.69 17.21
C VAL A 61 -0.53 2.76 15.99
N TYR A 62 0.32 1.73 16.03
CA TYR A 62 0.52 0.80 14.91
C TYR A 62 -0.38 -0.45 14.98
N THR A 63 -1.41 -0.45 15.83
CA THR A 63 -2.44 -1.51 15.86
C THR A 63 -3.54 -1.33 14.82
N LEU A 64 -3.34 -0.40 13.88
CA LEU A 64 -4.23 -0.15 12.74
C LEU A 64 -3.46 -0.33 11.43
N PRO A 65 -3.89 -1.20 10.52
CA PRO A 65 -3.13 -1.51 9.31
C PRO A 65 -2.99 -0.32 8.35
N ASN A 66 -3.94 0.62 8.36
CA ASN A 66 -3.89 1.82 7.52
C ASN A 66 -2.82 2.84 7.93
N ILE A 67 -2.15 2.66 9.06
CA ILE A 67 -1.05 3.56 9.48
C ILE A 67 0.11 3.52 8.48
N VAL A 68 0.33 2.38 7.79
CA VAL A 68 1.33 2.31 6.71
C VAL A 68 1.05 3.34 5.60
N ILE A 69 -0.21 3.53 5.25
CA ILE A 69 -0.62 4.56 4.28
C ILE A 69 -0.31 5.95 4.84
N GLY A 70 -0.61 6.18 6.11
CA GLY A 70 -0.31 7.44 6.79
C GLY A 70 1.18 7.78 6.76
N GLU A 71 2.06 6.83 7.04
CA GLU A 71 3.52 7.03 7.00
C GLU A 71 4.02 7.38 5.59
N ILE A 72 3.52 6.69 4.56
CA ILE A 72 3.85 7.00 3.16
C ILE A 72 3.31 8.38 2.78
N SER A 73 2.07 8.69 3.15
CA SER A 73 1.42 9.96 2.83
C SER A 73 2.12 11.15 3.47
N ILE A 74 2.55 11.02 4.72
CA ILE A 74 3.33 12.07 5.41
C ILE A 74 4.67 12.29 4.71
N ARG A 75 5.35 11.22 4.36
CA ARG A 75 6.66 11.28 3.68
C ARG A 75 6.61 12.03 2.36
N HIS A 76 5.59 11.76 1.56
CA HIS A 76 5.48 12.28 0.19
C HIS A 76 4.46 13.41 0.04
N THR A 77 3.78 13.79 1.10
CA THR A 77 2.72 14.81 1.08
C THR A 77 1.54 14.41 0.18
N PHE A 78 1.24 13.10 0.06
CA PHE A 78 0.08 12.62 -0.66
C PHE A 78 -1.19 12.81 0.16
N LYS A 79 -2.26 13.31 -0.45
CA LYS A 79 -3.51 13.69 0.22
C LYS A 79 -4.76 13.16 -0.49
N GLY A 80 -4.59 12.34 -1.51
CA GLY A 80 -5.70 11.74 -2.25
C GLY A 80 -6.42 10.66 -1.47
N GLU A 81 -7.47 10.13 -2.05
CA GLU A 81 -8.27 9.04 -1.50
C GLU A 81 -7.39 7.84 -1.17
N ASN A 82 -7.63 7.22 -0.02
CA ASN A 82 -6.87 6.06 0.40
C ASN A 82 -7.76 5.02 1.07
N ALA A 83 -7.34 3.74 0.98
CA ALA A 83 -8.02 2.63 1.61
C ALA A 83 -7.05 1.49 1.91
N PHE A 84 -7.31 0.78 3.01
CA PHE A 84 -6.63 -0.45 3.35
C PHE A 84 -7.64 -1.58 3.50
N PHE A 85 -7.47 -2.66 2.71
CA PHE A 85 -8.38 -3.80 2.68
C PHE A 85 -7.73 -5.03 3.28
N ILE A 86 -8.53 -5.84 3.94
CA ILE A 86 -8.10 -7.14 4.46
C ILE A 86 -8.73 -8.24 3.62
N PHE A 87 -7.89 -9.03 2.95
CA PHE A 87 -8.27 -10.16 2.11
C PHE A 87 -7.48 -11.39 2.48
N GLU A 88 -8.04 -12.56 2.33
CA GLU A 88 -7.35 -13.83 2.56
C GLU A 88 -6.09 -13.97 1.67
N LYS A 89 -6.15 -13.42 0.45
CA LYS A 89 -5.05 -13.36 -0.51
C LYS A 89 -5.16 -12.12 -1.38
N PHE A 90 -4.09 -11.78 -2.10
CA PHE A 90 -4.10 -10.66 -3.03
C PHE A 90 -5.20 -10.83 -4.09
N ASP A 91 -6.12 -9.87 -4.14
CA ASP A 91 -7.23 -9.83 -5.09
C ASP A 91 -6.98 -8.76 -6.16
N ALA A 92 -6.33 -9.16 -7.24
CA ALA A 92 -6.02 -8.29 -8.36
C ALA A 92 -7.27 -7.72 -9.04
N GLY A 93 -8.35 -8.51 -9.11
CA GLY A 93 -9.62 -8.07 -9.70
C GLY A 93 -10.29 -6.97 -8.90
N PHE A 94 -10.30 -7.12 -7.57
CA PHE A 94 -10.83 -6.07 -6.69
C PHE A 94 -10.00 -4.78 -6.78
N ILE A 95 -8.67 -4.89 -6.73
CA ILE A 95 -7.78 -3.72 -6.82
C ILE A 95 -7.96 -3.01 -8.15
N GLU A 96 -8.01 -3.75 -9.27
CA GLU A 96 -8.27 -3.16 -10.59
C GLU A 96 -9.59 -2.39 -10.59
N GLN A 97 -10.68 -3.02 -10.15
CA GLN A 97 -12.00 -2.41 -10.16
C GLN A 97 -12.08 -1.17 -9.26
N TYR A 98 -11.55 -1.27 -8.06
CA TYR A 98 -11.58 -0.18 -7.08
C TYR A 98 -10.77 1.04 -7.56
N VAL A 99 -9.54 0.82 -7.99
CA VAL A 99 -8.65 1.90 -8.46
C VAL A 99 -9.15 2.48 -9.78
N SER A 100 -9.62 1.65 -10.73
CA SER A 100 -10.21 2.14 -11.98
C SER A 100 -11.43 3.02 -11.72
N ASN A 101 -12.27 2.67 -10.76
CA ASN A 101 -13.41 3.51 -10.38
C ASN A 101 -12.97 4.90 -9.88
N LEU A 102 -11.92 4.97 -9.04
CA LEU A 102 -11.38 6.25 -8.57
C LEU A 102 -10.80 7.09 -9.72
N MET A 103 -10.13 6.45 -10.68
CA MET A 103 -9.57 7.11 -11.85
C MET A 103 -10.65 7.60 -12.83
N ASP A 104 -11.62 6.75 -13.14
CA ASP A 104 -12.68 7.04 -14.12
C ASP A 104 -13.63 8.14 -13.64
N ASN A 105 -13.80 8.28 -12.34
CA ASN A 105 -14.59 9.36 -11.73
C ASN A 105 -13.77 10.62 -11.40
N ASP A 106 -12.55 10.73 -11.90
CA ASP A 106 -11.65 11.87 -11.67
C ASP A 106 -11.36 12.18 -10.19
N ILE A 107 -11.50 11.17 -9.32
CA ILE A 107 -11.14 11.28 -7.90
C ILE A 107 -9.63 11.26 -7.72
N LEU A 108 -8.94 10.41 -8.50
CA LEU A 108 -7.48 10.32 -8.52
C LEU A 108 -6.95 10.44 -9.96
N GLN A 109 -5.75 10.97 -10.09
CA GLN A 109 -4.96 10.95 -11.33
C GLN A 109 -3.80 9.95 -11.24
N CYS A 110 -3.41 9.58 -10.02
CA CYS A 110 -2.33 8.63 -9.74
C CYS A 110 -2.68 7.82 -8.49
N CYS A 111 -2.36 6.53 -8.49
CA CYS A 111 -2.59 5.67 -7.34
C CYS A 111 -1.44 4.68 -7.16
N ILE A 112 -0.96 4.58 -5.93
CA ILE A 112 -0.09 3.49 -5.49
C ILE A 112 -1.01 2.43 -4.91
N CYS A 113 -0.94 1.20 -5.44
CA CYS A 113 -1.79 0.13 -4.94
C CYS A 113 -1.04 -1.19 -4.83
N GLY A 114 -1.59 -2.14 -4.09
CA GLY A 114 -1.01 -3.47 -4.02
C GLY A 114 -1.14 -4.16 -2.66
N TRP A 115 -0.14 -4.96 -2.37
CA TRP A 115 -0.09 -5.87 -1.22
C TRP A 115 1.12 -5.61 -0.35
N VAL A 116 0.91 -5.47 0.95
CA VAL A 116 1.97 -5.34 1.95
C VAL A 116 1.63 -6.22 3.14
N GLU A 117 2.25 -7.39 3.21
CA GLU A 117 2.00 -8.41 4.23
C GLU A 117 3.23 -8.61 5.11
N LEU A 118 3.04 -8.68 6.41
CA LEU A 118 4.08 -9.04 7.35
C LEU A 118 3.47 -9.71 8.58
N LEU A 119 3.99 -10.89 8.90
CA LEU A 119 3.71 -11.57 10.16
C LEU A 119 4.95 -12.33 10.61
N LYS A 120 5.54 -11.95 11.73
CA LYS A 120 6.80 -12.50 12.25
C LYS A 120 7.94 -12.37 11.23
N ASP A 121 8.48 -13.49 10.76
CA ASP A 121 9.60 -13.53 9.81
C ASP A 121 9.15 -13.64 8.35
N GLU A 122 7.83 -13.78 8.11
CA GLU A 122 7.26 -13.85 6.77
C GLU A 122 6.79 -12.47 6.33
N TYR A 123 7.29 -12.02 5.18
CA TYR A 123 6.89 -10.74 4.62
C TYR A 123 6.87 -10.73 3.10
N LYS A 124 6.00 -9.92 2.55
CA LYS A 124 5.88 -9.73 1.11
C LYS A 124 5.32 -8.33 0.81
N ALA A 125 5.95 -7.63 -0.13
CA ALA A 125 5.40 -6.40 -0.68
C ALA A 125 5.38 -6.48 -2.21
N ALA A 126 4.24 -6.16 -2.80
CA ALA A 126 4.05 -6.03 -4.24
C ALA A 126 3.22 -4.77 -4.50
N LEU A 127 3.89 -3.69 -4.89
CA LEU A 127 3.28 -2.40 -5.15
C LEU A 127 3.29 -2.06 -6.63
N PHE A 128 2.25 -1.37 -7.05
CA PHE A 128 2.03 -0.93 -8.42
C PHE A 128 1.76 0.58 -8.43
N LEU A 129 2.37 1.27 -9.38
CA LEU A 129 2.12 2.68 -9.66
C LEU A 129 1.17 2.78 -10.87
N ILE A 130 -0.01 3.32 -10.65
CA ILE A 130 -1.03 3.50 -11.67
C ILE A 130 -1.15 4.99 -11.96
N GLU A 131 -0.93 5.37 -13.19
CA GLU A 131 -1.07 6.75 -13.66
C GLU A 131 -2.13 6.81 -14.76
N LYS A 132 -3.01 7.81 -14.67
CA LYS A 132 -4.09 7.99 -15.65
C LYS A 132 -3.55 8.31 -17.04
N ASP A 133 -2.50 9.12 -17.11
CA ASP A 133 -1.79 9.42 -18.35
C ASP A 133 -0.74 8.35 -18.61
N LYS A 134 -0.98 7.55 -19.67
CA LYS A 134 -0.12 6.43 -20.02
C LYS A 134 1.23 6.90 -20.60
N SER A 135 2.33 6.36 -20.07
CA SER A 135 3.62 6.39 -20.76
C SER A 135 3.66 5.33 -21.86
N THR A 136 4.52 5.54 -22.88
CA THR A 136 4.69 4.59 -23.99
C THR A 136 5.17 3.21 -23.57
N ASP A 137 5.87 3.12 -22.44
CA ASP A 137 6.45 1.88 -21.89
C ASP A 137 5.59 1.24 -20.77
N SER A 138 4.39 1.76 -20.53
CA SER A 138 3.52 1.25 -19.47
C SER A 138 2.78 -0.02 -19.87
N VAL A 139 2.62 -0.91 -18.91
CA VAL A 139 1.75 -2.10 -19.00
C VAL A 139 0.30 -1.68 -18.70
N ASN A 140 -0.67 -2.24 -19.41
CA ASN A 140 -2.07 -1.96 -19.15
C ASN A 140 -2.46 -2.38 -17.73
N PHE A 141 -3.24 -1.53 -17.06
CA PHE A 141 -3.78 -1.81 -15.74
C PHE A 141 -4.97 -2.76 -15.84
N THR A 142 -4.69 -4.05 -15.76
CA THR A 142 -5.68 -5.13 -15.84
C THR A 142 -5.42 -6.17 -14.76
N LYS A 143 -6.47 -6.87 -14.35
CA LYS A 143 -6.40 -7.99 -13.42
C LYS A 143 -5.33 -9.01 -13.83
N GLU A 144 -5.29 -9.36 -15.12
CA GLU A 144 -4.36 -10.33 -15.69
C GLU A 144 -2.91 -9.88 -15.51
N ASN A 145 -2.61 -8.64 -15.83
CA ASN A 145 -1.27 -8.09 -15.69
C ASN A 145 -0.85 -7.95 -14.23
N LEU A 146 -1.74 -7.50 -13.34
CA LEU A 146 -1.49 -7.43 -11.91
C LEU A 146 -1.18 -8.82 -11.35
N THR A 147 -2.01 -9.81 -11.69
CA THR A 147 -1.82 -11.21 -11.25
C THR A 147 -0.49 -11.75 -11.73
N LYS A 148 -0.17 -11.55 -13.01
CA LYS A 148 1.08 -12.02 -13.62
C LYS A 148 2.31 -11.43 -12.92
N ILE A 149 2.34 -10.12 -12.72
CA ILE A 149 3.46 -9.43 -12.06
C ILE A 149 3.58 -9.88 -10.61
N TYR A 150 2.46 -9.99 -9.90
CA TYR A 150 2.44 -10.48 -8.53
C TYR A 150 2.99 -11.90 -8.40
N GLN A 151 2.66 -12.79 -9.34
CA GLN A 151 3.15 -14.18 -9.36
C GLN A 151 4.63 -14.29 -9.70
N LEU A 152 5.16 -13.43 -10.56
CA LEU A 152 6.59 -13.41 -10.91
C LEU A 152 7.50 -13.17 -9.71
N GLN A 153 7.00 -12.48 -8.69
CA GLN A 153 7.72 -12.22 -7.44
C GLN A 153 7.72 -13.43 -6.48
N ASN A 154 6.97 -14.47 -6.79
CA ASN A 154 6.87 -15.70 -5.99
C ASN A 154 7.74 -16.85 -6.52
N GLY A 155 8.43 -16.60 -7.61
CA GLY A 155 9.29 -17.59 -8.24
C GLY A 155 10.68 -17.68 -7.62
#